data_816147e5db917257b49732fc9c5e5da7
#
_entry.id   816147e5db917257b49732fc9c5e5da7
#
_cell.length_a   1.000
_cell.length_b   1.000
_cell.length_c   1.000
_cell.angle_alpha   90.00
_cell.angle_beta   90.00
_cell.angle_gamma   90.00
#
_symmetry.space_group_name_H-M   'P 1'
#
loop_
_entity.id
_entity.type
_entity.pdbx_description
1 polymer ?
#
loop_
_entity_poly.entity_id
_entity_poly.type
_entity_poly.pdbx_seq_one_letter_code
_entity_poly.pdbx_strand_id
1 'polypeptide(L)'
;AAGNEVVARISPDYPANENGCWQTLSAYQGPADCVIDFSHHSATGALLEYCLARRLPLLIATTGQTEQERHQIEAAAAVIPVFFASNYSLGIAVLTDLARRAAAMFPDADIEIVEMHHNQKQDVPSGTALTLANSIASVRPDAKFVIGRHENGKRTQKQIGIHSLRLGNLPGIHEIHIATGSEVLTLRHEAKDRSLFADGAMQAARFLVGKPAGLYTMQNLIHEENAQ
;
A
#
# COMPACT_ATOMS: atom_id res chain seq x y z
N ALA A 1 13.23 1.12 17.20
CA ALA A 1 13.23 1.81 15.91
C ALA A 1 13.05 3.31 16.14
N ALA A 2 13.94 4.11 15.57
CA ALA A 2 14.03 5.57 15.52
C ALA A 2 12.88 6.36 16.17
N GLY A 3 12.92 6.53 17.50
CA GLY A 3 12.05 7.46 18.23
C GLY A 3 10.62 6.99 18.53
N ASN A 4 10.26 5.74 18.21
CA ASN A 4 8.96 5.18 18.57
C ASN A 4 9.11 4.08 19.62
N GLU A 5 8.15 4.03 20.56
CA GLU A 5 8.04 3.00 21.57
C GLU A 5 6.82 2.10 21.28
N VAL A 6 6.99 0.80 21.36
CA VAL A 6 5.89 -0.17 21.27
C VAL A 6 5.38 -0.41 22.69
N VAL A 7 4.32 0.28 23.07
CA VAL A 7 3.73 0.20 24.42
C VAL A 7 2.86 -1.04 24.63
N ALA A 8 2.34 -1.63 23.55
CA ALA A 8 1.53 -2.86 23.59
C ALA A 8 1.70 -3.69 22.32
N ARG A 9 1.73 -5.00 22.47
CA ARG A 9 1.63 -6.00 21.40
C ARG A 9 0.39 -6.83 21.61
N ILE A 10 -0.45 -6.95 20.60
CA ILE A 10 -1.73 -7.64 20.71
C ILE A 10 -1.74 -8.83 19.73
N SER A 11 -1.94 -10.03 20.25
CA SER A 11 -2.18 -11.24 19.45
C SER A 11 -2.90 -12.28 20.31
N PRO A 12 -3.90 -13.00 19.78
CA PRO A 12 -4.54 -14.11 20.49
C PRO A 12 -3.55 -15.22 20.86
N ASP A 13 -2.40 -15.30 20.18
CA ASP A 13 -1.37 -16.33 20.40
C ASP A 13 -0.43 -15.99 21.57
N TYR A 14 -0.51 -14.80 22.15
CA TYR A 14 0.33 -14.46 23.29
C TYR A 14 -0.17 -15.14 24.58
N PRO A 15 0.74 -15.55 25.48
CA PRO A 15 0.37 -15.89 26.83
C PRO A 15 -0.23 -14.67 27.51
N ALA A 16 -1.18 -14.87 28.43
CA ALA A 16 -1.99 -13.81 29.02
C ALA A 16 -1.15 -12.67 29.60
N ASN A 17 -1.38 -11.47 29.08
CA ASN A 17 -1.06 -10.15 29.64
C ASN A 17 0.29 -10.00 30.38
N GLU A 18 1.39 -10.47 29.80
CA GLU A 18 2.74 -10.36 30.35
C GLU A 18 3.68 -9.61 29.40
N ASN A 19 4.63 -8.88 29.98
CA ASN A 19 5.76 -8.25 29.28
C ASN A 19 5.39 -7.37 28.08
N GLY A 20 4.30 -6.58 28.19
CA GLY A 20 3.83 -5.72 27.12
C GLY A 20 3.08 -6.43 26.00
N CYS A 21 2.63 -7.68 26.24
CA CYS A 21 1.82 -8.47 25.33
C CYS A 21 0.43 -8.70 25.90
N TRP A 22 -0.62 -8.63 25.06
CA TRP A 22 -2.02 -8.86 25.42
C TRP A 22 -2.70 -9.72 24.37
N GLN A 23 -3.69 -10.51 24.78
CA GLN A 23 -4.46 -11.38 23.89
C GLN A 23 -5.53 -10.62 23.10
N THR A 24 -6.06 -9.52 23.65
CA THR A 24 -7.10 -8.71 23.02
C THR A 24 -6.79 -7.23 23.17
N LEU A 25 -7.28 -6.41 22.22
CA LEU A 25 -7.18 -4.95 22.29
C LEU A 25 -7.81 -4.38 23.55
N SER A 26 -8.97 -4.87 23.95
CA SER A 26 -9.71 -4.39 25.12
C SER A 26 -8.98 -4.62 26.44
N ALA A 27 -8.02 -5.55 26.48
CA ALA A 27 -7.19 -5.78 27.66
C ALA A 27 -6.14 -4.69 27.89
N TYR A 28 -5.75 -3.92 26.85
CA TYR A 28 -4.83 -2.81 26.99
C TYR A 28 -5.58 -1.49 27.22
N GLN A 29 -5.40 -0.90 28.39
CA GLN A 29 -6.01 0.38 28.78
C GLN A 29 -4.97 1.53 28.98
N GLY A 30 -3.70 1.23 28.71
CA GLY A 30 -2.62 2.23 28.84
C GLY A 30 -2.67 3.30 27.73
N PRO A 31 -1.84 4.35 27.82
CA PRO A 31 -1.75 5.38 26.79
C PRO A 31 -1.15 4.84 25.49
N ALA A 32 -1.61 5.39 24.38
CA ALA A 32 -1.05 5.15 23.05
C ALA A 32 -1.34 6.36 22.16
N ASP A 33 -0.44 6.66 21.23
CA ASP A 33 -0.61 7.75 20.26
C ASP A 33 -1.22 7.26 18.94
N CYS A 34 -1.04 5.98 18.63
CA CYS A 34 -1.54 5.37 17.39
C CYS A 34 -1.66 3.85 17.55
N VAL A 35 -2.63 3.25 16.90
CA VAL A 35 -2.74 1.80 16.73
C VAL A 35 -2.28 1.41 15.33
N ILE A 36 -1.43 0.38 15.23
CA ILE A 36 -0.93 -0.15 13.96
C ILE A 36 -1.40 -1.60 13.83
N ASP A 37 -2.15 -1.88 12.76
CA ASP A 37 -2.73 -3.19 12.49
C ASP A 37 -1.98 -3.94 11.38
N PHE A 38 -1.42 -5.10 11.73
CA PHE A 38 -0.86 -6.10 10.82
C PHE A 38 -1.51 -7.48 11.04
N SER A 39 -2.76 -7.54 11.42
CA SER A 39 -3.45 -8.78 11.81
C SER A 39 -4.15 -9.46 10.62
N HIS A 40 -5.45 -9.55 10.67
CA HIS A 40 -6.32 -10.11 9.63
C HIS A 40 -7.55 -9.21 9.47
N HIS A 41 -8.12 -9.13 8.26
CA HIS A 41 -9.25 -8.23 7.99
C HIS A 41 -10.45 -8.44 8.91
N SER A 42 -10.68 -9.67 9.39
CA SER A 42 -11.76 -9.94 10.35
C SER A 42 -11.65 -9.22 11.70
N ALA A 43 -10.45 -8.67 12.02
CA ALA A 43 -10.26 -7.84 13.20
C ALA A 43 -10.70 -6.39 13.00
N THR A 44 -11.04 -5.97 11.77
CA THR A 44 -11.35 -4.58 11.41
C THR A 44 -12.44 -4.00 12.33
N GLY A 45 -13.54 -4.70 12.56
CA GLY A 45 -14.63 -4.20 13.42
C GLY A 45 -14.18 -3.89 14.85
N ALA A 46 -13.47 -4.81 15.48
CA ALA A 46 -12.99 -4.65 16.86
C ALA A 46 -11.91 -3.55 16.96
N LEU A 47 -11.04 -3.42 15.94
CA LEU A 47 -10.05 -2.35 15.85
C LEU A 47 -10.73 -0.97 15.77
N LEU A 48 -11.72 -0.83 14.90
CA LEU A 48 -12.46 0.42 14.73
C LEU A 48 -13.22 0.80 16.00
N GLU A 49 -13.92 -0.14 16.64
CA GLU A 49 -14.64 0.09 17.90
C GLU A 49 -13.68 0.61 18.99
N TYR A 50 -12.54 -0.07 19.19
CA TYR A 50 -11.54 0.32 20.16
C TYR A 50 -10.95 1.71 19.89
N CYS A 51 -10.58 1.99 18.64
CA CYS A 51 -9.97 3.26 18.27
C CYS A 51 -10.98 4.43 18.35
N LEU A 52 -12.22 4.23 17.92
CA LEU A 52 -13.28 5.22 18.01
C LEU A 52 -13.61 5.59 19.46
N ALA A 53 -13.74 4.58 20.35
CA ALA A 53 -14.02 4.82 21.76
C ALA A 53 -12.93 5.63 22.45
N ARG A 54 -11.68 5.48 22.04
CA ARG A 54 -10.51 6.13 22.63
C ARG A 54 -10.00 7.33 21.83
N ARG A 55 -10.61 7.64 20.69
CA ARG A 55 -10.17 8.68 19.74
C ARG A 55 -8.71 8.51 19.30
N LEU A 56 -8.27 7.27 19.10
CA LEU A 56 -6.92 6.95 18.68
C LEU A 56 -6.80 6.93 17.16
N PRO A 57 -5.72 7.52 16.59
CA PRO A 57 -5.32 7.29 15.20
C PRO A 57 -5.14 5.80 14.91
N LEU A 58 -5.63 5.34 13.76
CA LEU A 58 -5.55 3.94 13.35
C LEU A 58 -4.85 3.80 12.00
N LEU A 59 -3.78 3.00 11.96
CA LEU A 59 -3.13 2.58 10.73
C LEU A 59 -3.48 1.12 10.43
N ILE A 60 -4.06 0.86 9.25
CA ILE A 60 -4.47 -0.48 8.81
C ILE A 60 -3.53 -0.93 7.68
N ALA A 61 -2.63 -1.87 7.99
CA ALA A 61 -1.74 -2.50 7.01
C ALA A 61 -2.25 -3.89 6.56
N THR A 62 -3.27 -4.38 7.17
CA THR A 62 -3.97 -5.61 6.79
C THR A 62 -4.66 -5.42 5.44
N THR A 63 -4.68 -6.45 4.62
CA THR A 63 -5.34 -6.49 3.31
C THR A 63 -6.50 -7.50 3.31
N GLY A 64 -7.32 -7.47 2.25
CA GLY A 64 -8.42 -8.44 2.10
C GLY A 64 -9.74 -8.00 2.72
N GLN A 65 -9.88 -6.73 3.11
CA GLN A 65 -11.14 -6.19 3.63
C GLN A 65 -12.28 -6.37 2.63
N THR A 66 -13.41 -6.83 3.16
CA THR A 66 -14.70 -6.87 2.44
C THR A 66 -15.20 -5.46 2.15
N GLU A 67 -16.17 -5.32 1.27
CA GLU A 67 -16.81 -4.03 0.97
C GLU A 67 -17.44 -3.43 2.24
N GLN A 68 -18.08 -4.22 3.06
CA GLN A 68 -18.65 -3.78 4.34
C GLN A 68 -17.58 -3.24 5.30
N GLU A 69 -16.45 -3.94 5.44
CA GLU A 69 -15.33 -3.48 6.27
C GLU A 69 -14.72 -2.18 5.74
N ARG A 70 -14.62 -2.00 4.42
CA ARG A 70 -14.18 -0.74 3.81
C ARG A 70 -15.11 0.42 4.13
N HIS A 71 -16.42 0.23 4.03
CA HIS A 71 -17.39 1.25 4.43
C HIS A 71 -17.30 1.60 5.93
N GLN A 72 -17.01 0.60 6.79
CA GLN A 72 -16.77 0.86 8.22
C GLN A 72 -15.50 1.70 8.45
N ILE A 73 -14.42 1.43 7.71
CA ILE A 73 -13.19 2.22 7.75
C ILE A 73 -13.46 3.68 7.31
N GLU A 74 -14.18 3.87 6.22
CA GLU A 74 -14.56 5.20 5.72
C GLU A 74 -15.42 5.96 6.74
N ALA A 75 -16.39 5.30 7.36
CA ALA A 75 -17.22 5.89 8.40
C ALA A 75 -16.40 6.28 9.64
N ALA A 76 -15.45 5.45 10.06
CA ALA A 76 -14.56 5.76 11.18
C ALA A 76 -13.64 6.94 10.87
N ALA A 77 -13.19 7.07 9.62
CA ALA A 77 -12.35 8.18 9.15
C ALA A 77 -13.05 9.55 9.27
N ALA A 78 -14.38 9.60 9.36
CA ALA A 78 -15.10 10.84 9.66
C ALA A 78 -14.95 11.29 11.13
N VAL A 79 -14.46 10.43 12.01
CA VAL A 79 -14.38 10.67 13.48
C VAL A 79 -12.94 10.67 13.99
N ILE A 80 -12.08 9.83 13.46
CA ILE A 80 -10.67 9.68 13.81
C ILE A 80 -9.79 9.70 12.56
N PRO A 81 -8.48 10.05 12.66
CA PRO A 81 -7.58 9.87 11.54
C PRO A 81 -7.32 8.37 11.31
N VAL A 82 -7.57 7.91 10.09
CA VAL A 82 -7.32 6.54 9.65
C VAL A 82 -6.35 6.54 8.47
N PHE A 83 -5.26 5.78 8.58
CA PHE A 83 -4.35 5.53 7.46
C PHE A 83 -4.63 4.13 6.91
N PHE A 84 -5.02 4.05 5.65
CA PHE A 84 -5.34 2.78 5.01
C PHE A 84 -4.59 2.63 3.69
N ALA A 85 -3.75 1.60 3.58
CA ALA A 85 -3.00 1.29 2.38
C ALA A 85 -2.78 -0.21 2.23
N SER A 86 -2.82 -0.71 1.00
CA SER A 86 -2.49 -2.11 0.68
C SER A 86 -0.98 -2.38 0.58
N ASN A 87 -0.16 -1.33 0.53
CA ASN A 87 1.29 -1.42 0.45
C ASN A 87 1.92 -0.21 1.15
N TYR A 88 2.79 -0.45 2.12
CA TYR A 88 3.46 0.57 2.92
C TYR A 88 4.88 0.89 2.45
N SER A 89 5.31 0.43 1.29
CA SER A 89 6.58 0.84 0.70
C SER A 89 6.53 2.29 0.25
N LEU A 90 7.33 3.16 0.89
CA LEU A 90 7.50 4.54 0.45
C LEU A 90 8.02 4.60 -0.99
N GLY A 91 8.97 3.71 -1.34
CA GLY A 91 9.50 3.61 -2.70
C GLY A 91 8.43 3.27 -3.74
N ILE A 92 7.46 2.40 -3.41
CA ILE A 92 6.31 2.10 -4.30
C ILE A 92 5.36 3.30 -4.39
N ALA A 93 5.14 4.04 -3.31
CA ALA A 93 4.30 5.24 -3.35
C ALA A 93 4.91 6.31 -4.28
N VAL A 94 6.21 6.56 -4.15
CA VAL A 94 6.96 7.47 -5.03
C VAL A 94 6.96 6.98 -6.47
N LEU A 95 7.24 5.68 -6.70
CA LEU A 95 7.20 5.08 -8.04
C LEU A 95 5.83 5.28 -8.70
N THR A 96 4.74 5.10 -7.93
CA THR A 96 3.36 5.26 -8.41
C THR A 96 3.08 6.70 -8.86
N ASP A 97 3.50 7.70 -8.09
CA ASP A 97 3.33 9.11 -8.45
C ASP A 97 4.18 9.50 -9.67
N LEU A 98 5.45 9.08 -9.71
CA LEU A 98 6.33 9.32 -10.86
C LEU A 98 5.79 8.67 -12.14
N ALA A 99 5.31 7.44 -12.06
CA ALA A 99 4.72 6.73 -13.20
C ALA A 99 3.48 7.45 -13.75
N ARG A 100 2.59 7.90 -12.86
CA ARG A 100 1.40 8.68 -13.22
C ARG A 100 1.78 9.99 -13.90
N ARG A 101 2.73 10.74 -13.34
CA ARG A 101 3.20 12.01 -13.91
C ARG A 101 3.86 11.80 -15.28
N ALA A 102 4.73 10.81 -15.39
CA ALA A 102 5.39 10.49 -16.66
C ALA A 102 4.37 10.06 -17.73
N ALA A 103 3.40 9.22 -17.37
CA ALA A 103 2.34 8.79 -18.28
C ALA A 103 1.46 9.97 -18.78
N ALA A 104 1.25 10.99 -17.93
CA ALA A 104 0.53 12.20 -18.31
C ALA A 104 1.35 13.10 -19.28
N MET A 105 2.68 13.15 -19.11
CA MET A 105 3.58 13.93 -19.97
C MET A 105 3.78 13.29 -21.35
N PHE A 106 3.65 11.96 -21.44
CA PHE A 106 3.81 11.19 -22.68
C PHE A 106 2.51 10.46 -23.05
N PRO A 107 1.44 11.19 -23.45
CA PRO A 107 0.09 10.60 -23.64
C PRO A 107 0.05 9.51 -24.72
N ASP A 108 0.97 9.57 -25.68
CA ASP A 108 1.02 8.65 -26.83
C ASP A 108 2.05 7.52 -26.66
N ALA A 109 2.81 7.51 -25.55
CA ALA A 109 3.83 6.49 -25.32
C ALA A 109 3.22 5.11 -25.08
N ASP A 110 3.94 4.08 -25.49
CA ASP A 110 3.67 2.70 -25.12
C ASP A 110 4.04 2.46 -23.66
N ILE A 111 3.19 1.76 -22.90
CA ILE A 111 3.45 1.47 -21.49
C ILE A 111 3.40 -0.03 -21.24
N GLU A 112 4.47 -0.53 -20.63
CA GLU A 112 4.59 -1.91 -20.18
C GLU A 112 5.06 -1.94 -18.72
N ILE A 113 4.41 -2.77 -17.91
CA ILE A 113 4.76 -2.99 -16.50
C ILE A 113 5.27 -4.42 -16.38
N VAL A 114 6.43 -4.59 -15.76
CA VAL A 114 7.01 -5.90 -15.46
C VAL A 114 7.16 -6.03 -13.95
N GLU A 115 6.60 -7.09 -13.38
CA GLU A 115 6.76 -7.40 -11.97
C GLU A 115 7.41 -8.78 -11.77
N MET A 116 8.29 -8.89 -10.78
CA MET A 116 9.02 -10.11 -10.49
C MET A 116 8.92 -10.41 -9.00
N HIS A 117 8.52 -11.62 -8.65
CA HIS A 117 8.43 -12.09 -7.26
C HIS A 117 8.95 -13.51 -7.12
N HIS A 118 9.06 -13.94 -5.87
CA HIS A 118 9.44 -15.32 -5.53
C HIS A 118 8.49 -16.34 -6.17
N ASN A 119 8.98 -17.56 -6.36
CA ASN A 119 8.28 -18.65 -7.04
C ASN A 119 7.05 -19.19 -6.27
N GLN A 120 6.85 -18.79 -5.01
CA GLN A 120 5.69 -19.18 -4.18
C GLN A 120 4.54 -18.16 -4.21
N LYS A 121 4.70 -17.02 -4.91
CA LYS A 121 3.63 -16.01 -4.99
C LYS A 121 2.51 -16.49 -5.91
N GLN A 122 1.29 -16.52 -5.38
CA GLN A 122 0.12 -17.09 -6.07
C GLN A 122 -0.62 -16.06 -6.96
N ASP A 123 -0.80 -14.84 -6.45
CA ASP A 123 -1.53 -13.80 -7.18
C ASP A 123 -0.76 -13.30 -8.41
N VAL A 124 -1.43 -13.21 -9.54
CA VAL A 124 -0.92 -12.76 -10.86
C VAL A 124 -1.99 -11.91 -11.54
N PRO A 125 -1.71 -10.65 -11.89
CA PRO A 125 -0.56 -9.84 -11.48
C PRO A 125 -0.56 -9.53 -9.97
N SER A 126 0.59 -9.08 -9.45
CA SER A 126 0.66 -8.63 -8.06
C SER A 126 -0.25 -7.42 -7.81
N GLY A 127 -0.75 -7.28 -6.57
CA GLY A 127 -1.55 -6.12 -6.18
C GLY A 127 -0.83 -4.78 -6.43
N THR A 128 0.50 -4.73 -6.25
CA THR A 128 1.31 -3.55 -6.56
C THR A 128 1.32 -3.23 -8.05
N ALA A 129 1.47 -4.22 -8.92
CA ALA A 129 1.43 -4.01 -10.37
C ALA A 129 0.06 -3.46 -10.81
N LEU A 130 -1.03 -3.97 -10.23
CA LEU A 130 -2.38 -3.44 -10.48
C LEU A 130 -2.55 -2.01 -9.96
N THR A 131 -1.98 -1.67 -8.80
CA THR A 131 -1.98 -0.30 -8.27
C THR A 131 -1.26 0.66 -9.22
N LEU A 132 -0.09 0.27 -9.72
CA LEU A 132 0.67 1.05 -10.71
C LEU A 132 -0.12 1.24 -12.00
N ALA A 133 -0.70 0.16 -12.54
CA ALA A 133 -1.51 0.20 -13.75
C ALA A 133 -2.74 1.11 -13.61
N ASN A 134 -3.47 1.01 -12.49
CA ASN A 134 -4.63 1.85 -12.20
C ASN A 134 -4.24 3.33 -12.04
N SER A 135 -3.11 3.62 -11.39
CA SER A 135 -2.60 4.99 -11.26
C SER A 135 -2.26 5.61 -12.62
N ILE A 136 -1.63 4.84 -13.50
CA ILE A 136 -1.35 5.27 -14.88
C ILE A 136 -2.66 5.46 -15.66
N ALA A 137 -3.61 4.52 -15.53
CA ALA A 137 -4.90 4.58 -16.20
C ALA A 137 -5.74 5.82 -15.77
N SER A 138 -5.56 6.32 -14.54
CA SER A 138 -6.25 7.53 -14.07
C SER A 138 -5.94 8.79 -14.89
N VAL A 139 -4.83 8.82 -15.62
CA VAL A 139 -4.41 9.91 -16.52
C VAL A 139 -4.41 9.49 -18.00
N ARG A 140 -4.88 8.30 -18.30
CA ARG A 140 -5.00 7.73 -19.64
C ARG A 140 -6.43 7.25 -19.91
N PRO A 141 -7.31 8.09 -20.41
CA PRO A 141 -8.69 7.69 -20.76
C PRO A 141 -8.69 6.49 -21.70
N ASP A 142 -9.60 5.55 -21.46
CA ASP A 142 -9.76 4.31 -22.26
C ASP A 142 -8.59 3.32 -22.19
N ALA A 143 -7.70 3.43 -21.21
CA ALA A 143 -6.63 2.45 -21.03
C ALA A 143 -7.18 1.03 -20.87
N LYS A 144 -6.56 0.07 -21.57
CA LYS A 144 -6.91 -1.36 -21.52
C LYS A 144 -5.74 -2.15 -20.99
N PHE A 145 -5.95 -2.91 -19.92
CA PHE A 145 -4.92 -3.79 -19.39
C PHE A 145 -4.79 -5.06 -20.24
N VAL A 146 -3.56 -5.41 -20.59
CA VAL A 146 -3.20 -6.64 -21.27
C VAL A 146 -2.30 -7.44 -20.33
N ILE A 147 -2.89 -8.47 -19.73
CA ILE A 147 -2.18 -9.34 -18.78
C ILE A 147 -1.44 -10.43 -19.54
N GLY A 148 -0.11 -10.39 -19.51
CA GLY A 148 0.73 -11.38 -20.19
C GLY A 148 0.45 -11.44 -21.69
N ARG A 149 1.15 -10.65 -22.49
CA ARG A 149 0.97 -10.70 -23.97
C ARG A 149 1.43 -12.04 -24.51
N HIS A 150 0.52 -12.84 -25.05
CA HIS A 150 0.78 -14.19 -25.56
C HIS A 150 0.13 -14.45 -26.91
N GLU A 151 -0.63 -13.50 -27.44
CA GLU A 151 -1.26 -13.61 -28.77
C GLU A 151 -0.47 -12.81 -29.81
N ASN A 152 -0.46 -13.36 -31.06
CA ASN A 152 0.11 -12.64 -32.18
C ASN A 152 -0.72 -11.40 -32.53
N GLY A 153 -0.04 -10.30 -32.85
CA GLY A 153 -0.71 -9.07 -33.24
C GLY A 153 0.10 -7.82 -32.87
N LYS A 154 -0.27 -6.70 -33.46
CA LYS A 154 0.29 -5.40 -33.10
C LYS A 154 -0.37 -4.87 -31.84
N ARG A 155 0.40 -4.25 -30.94
CA ARG A 155 -0.19 -3.52 -29.82
C ARG A 155 -0.96 -2.28 -30.32
N THR A 156 -1.90 -1.83 -29.52
CA THR A 156 -2.57 -0.55 -29.72
C THR A 156 -2.11 0.44 -28.63
N GLN A 157 -2.17 1.73 -28.95
CA GLN A 157 -1.73 2.83 -28.08
C GLN A 157 -2.44 2.86 -26.71
N LYS A 158 -3.69 2.38 -26.64
CA LYS A 158 -4.48 2.34 -25.39
C LYS A 158 -4.12 1.19 -24.46
N GLN A 159 -3.23 0.29 -24.86
CA GLN A 159 -2.85 -0.85 -24.04
C GLN A 159 -1.80 -0.48 -23.01
N ILE A 160 -2.00 -0.94 -21.78
CA ILE A 160 -0.99 -1.03 -20.72
C ILE A 160 -0.72 -2.52 -20.53
N GLY A 161 0.47 -2.98 -20.93
CA GLY A 161 0.87 -4.37 -20.71
C GLY A 161 1.29 -4.60 -19.27
N ILE A 162 0.97 -5.77 -18.71
CA ILE A 162 1.36 -6.18 -17.37
C ILE A 162 1.90 -7.59 -17.41
N HIS A 163 3.18 -7.76 -17.09
CA HIS A 163 3.90 -9.03 -17.20
C HIS A 163 4.40 -9.45 -15.83
N SER A 164 4.20 -10.72 -15.50
CA SER A 164 4.54 -11.28 -14.19
C SER A 164 5.59 -12.36 -14.33
N LEU A 165 6.71 -12.23 -13.63
CA LEU A 165 7.75 -13.24 -13.53
C LEU A 165 7.76 -13.84 -12.12
N ARG A 166 8.00 -15.14 -12.02
CA ARG A 166 8.09 -15.90 -10.76
C ARG A 166 9.40 -16.66 -10.76
N LEU A 167 10.36 -16.21 -9.92
CA LEU A 167 11.69 -16.80 -9.89
C LEU A 167 12.39 -16.59 -8.54
N GLY A 168 13.14 -17.58 -8.12
CA GLY A 168 13.95 -17.51 -6.91
C GLY A 168 13.17 -17.10 -5.65
N ASN A 169 13.78 -16.24 -4.83
CA ASN A 169 13.23 -15.76 -3.57
C ASN A 169 13.15 -14.22 -3.52
N LEU A 170 12.75 -13.61 -4.64
CA LEU A 170 12.67 -12.14 -4.76
C LEU A 170 11.51 -11.58 -3.93
N PRO A 171 11.74 -10.60 -3.05
CA PRO A 171 10.66 -9.95 -2.30
C PRO A 171 9.69 -9.17 -3.20
N GLY A 172 10.20 -8.57 -4.29
CA GLY A 172 9.42 -7.87 -5.29
C GLY A 172 10.23 -6.83 -6.07
N ILE A 173 10.15 -6.90 -7.38
CA ILE A 173 10.67 -5.90 -8.31
C ILE A 173 9.52 -5.43 -9.18
N HIS A 174 9.45 -4.12 -9.43
CA HIS A 174 8.46 -3.52 -10.31
C HIS A 174 9.16 -2.54 -11.24
N GLU A 175 8.96 -2.73 -12.53
CA GLU A 175 9.49 -1.88 -13.60
C GLU A 175 8.36 -1.35 -14.45
N ILE A 176 8.44 -0.06 -14.80
CA ILE A 176 7.51 0.59 -15.73
C ILE A 176 8.33 1.14 -16.87
N HIS A 177 8.04 0.70 -18.07
CA HIS A 177 8.67 1.17 -19.29
C HIS A 177 7.67 2.06 -20.03
N ILE A 178 8.06 3.30 -20.29
CA ILE A 178 7.29 4.31 -21.03
C ILE A 178 8.10 4.63 -22.28
N ALA A 179 7.65 4.15 -23.43
CA ALA A 179 8.39 4.22 -24.69
C ALA A 179 7.70 5.15 -25.68
N THR A 180 8.44 6.12 -26.18
CA THR A 180 8.06 6.97 -27.32
C THR A 180 8.72 6.43 -28.61
N GLY A 181 8.56 7.14 -29.73
CA GLY A 181 9.22 6.77 -30.97
C GLY A 181 10.76 6.91 -30.94
N SER A 182 11.32 7.64 -29.97
CA SER A 182 12.75 7.99 -29.92
C SER A 182 13.46 7.65 -28.61
N GLU A 183 12.73 7.35 -27.55
CA GLU A 183 13.31 7.11 -26.22
C GLU A 183 12.47 6.16 -25.38
N VAL A 184 13.09 5.57 -24.36
CA VAL A 184 12.41 4.78 -23.34
C VAL A 184 12.78 5.30 -21.96
N LEU A 185 11.77 5.70 -21.19
CA LEU A 185 11.91 5.99 -19.77
C LEU A 185 11.61 4.73 -18.98
N THR A 186 12.52 4.29 -18.12
CA THR A 186 12.32 3.17 -17.22
C THR A 186 12.33 3.64 -15.77
N LEU A 187 11.24 3.36 -15.05
CA LEU A 187 11.14 3.57 -13.62
C LEU A 187 11.18 2.19 -12.93
N ARG A 188 12.06 2.02 -11.93
CA ARG A 188 12.26 0.73 -11.27
C ARG A 188 12.30 0.87 -9.76
N HIS A 189 11.61 -0.03 -9.09
CA HIS A 189 11.71 -0.28 -7.65
C HIS A 189 12.09 -1.73 -7.40
N GLU A 190 13.01 -1.96 -6.46
CA GLU A 190 13.43 -3.28 -6.01
C GLU A 190 13.42 -3.33 -4.48
N ALA A 191 12.59 -4.19 -3.93
CA ALA A 191 12.59 -4.51 -2.51
C ALA A 191 13.80 -5.40 -2.18
N LYS A 192 14.63 -5.01 -1.22
CA LYS A 192 15.77 -5.83 -0.76
C LYS A 192 15.33 -6.86 0.27
N ASP A 193 14.43 -6.47 1.15
CA ASP A 193 13.79 -7.33 2.16
C ASP A 193 12.40 -6.78 2.51
N ARG A 194 11.70 -7.45 3.43
CA ARG A 194 10.34 -7.06 3.82
C ARG A 194 10.27 -6.01 4.93
N SER A 195 11.38 -5.63 5.54
CA SER A 195 11.39 -4.61 6.61
C SER A 195 10.91 -3.26 6.09
N LEU A 196 11.07 -2.99 4.79
CA LEU A 196 10.60 -1.77 4.15
C LEU A 196 9.11 -1.47 4.39
N PHE A 197 8.27 -2.53 4.56
CA PHE A 197 6.84 -2.33 4.86
C PHE A 197 6.62 -1.89 6.31
N ALA A 198 7.38 -2.44 7.25
CA ALA A 198 7.34 -2.02 8.64
C ALA A 198 7.88 -0.60 8.81
N ASP A 199 8.97 -0.26 8.13
CA ASP A 199 9.55 1.09 8.14
C ASP A 199 8.57 2.13 7.58
N GLY A 200 7.91 1.82 6.47
CA GLY A 200 6.89 2.67 5.88
C GLY A 200 5.64 2.81 6.77
N ALA A 201 5.21 1.73 7.42
CA ALA A 201 4.10 1.81 8.39
C ALA A 201 4.45 2.69 9.59
N MET A 202 5.70 2.64 10.09
CA MET A 202 6.17 3.50 11.16
C MET A 202 6.25 4.97 10.73
N GLN A 203 6.60 5.26 9.48
CA GLN A 203 6.56 6.62 8.93
C GLN A 203 5.11 7.11 8.79
N ALA A 204 4.21 6.27 8.27
CA ALA A 204 2.79 6.58 8.14
C ALA A 204 2.12 6.79 9.52
N ALA A 205 2.49 6.03 10.55
CA ALA A 205 1.99 6.23 11.90
C ALA A 205 2.43 7.59 12.49
N ARG A 206 3.70 7.97 12.32
CA ARG A 206 4.20 9.30 12.72
C ARG A 206 3.48 10.43 11.99
N PHE A 207 3.27 10.27 10.68
CA PHE A 207 2.50 11.22 9.87
C PHE A 207 1.06 11.36 10.38
N LEU A 208 0.43 10.26 10.83
CA LEU A 208 -0.96 10.22 11.22
C LEU A 208 -1.23 10.89 12.58
N VAL A 209 -0.26 10.83 13.50
CA VAL A 209 -0.40 11.44 14.84
C VAL A 209 -0.58 12.94 14.71
N GLY A 210 -1.65 13.46 15.34
CA GLY A 210 -2.01 14.88 15.30
C GLY A 210 -2.77 15.33 14.05
N LYS A 211 -3.03 14.45 13.10
CA LYS A 211 -3.89 14.75 11.94
C LYS A 211 -5.36 14.88 12.37
N PRO A 212 -6.15 15.72 11.68
CA PRO A 212 -7.59 15.74 11.85
C PRO A 212 -8.22 14.41 11.38
N ALA A 213 -9.46 14.16 11.77
CA ALA A 213 -10.25 13.05 11.24
C ALA A 213 -10.22 13.07 9.70
N GLY A 214 -10.01 11.92 9.12
CA GLY A 214 -9.85 11.76 7.66
C GLY A 214 -9.28 10.41 7.28
N LEU A 215 -9.46 10.03 6.00
CA LEU A 215 -8.85 8.86 5.42
C LEU A 215 -7.55 9.26 4.72
N TYR A 216 -6.44 8.70 5.17
CA TYR A 216 -5.10 8.98 4.66
C TYR A 216 -4.50 7.78 3.95
N THR A 217 -3.66 8.04 2.98
CA THR A 217 -2.99 7.05 2.14
C THR A 217 -1.51 7.37 1.99
N MET A 218 -0.76 6.47 1.37
CA MET A 218 0.65 6.72 1.05
C MET A 218 0.85 7.94 0.13
N GLN A 219 -0.13 8.30 -0.68
CA GLN A 219 -0.04 9.51 -1.52
C GLN A 219 -0.10 10.79 -0.68
N ASN A 220 -0.93 10.81 0.37
CA ASN A 220 -0.95 11.95 1.30
C ASN A 220 0.39 12.12 2.01
N LEU A 221 1.02 11.01 2.43
CA LEU A 221 2.33 11.02 3.08
C LEU A 221 3.41 11.65 2.18
N ILE A 222 3.58 11.17 0.95
CA ILE A 222 4.64 11.65 0.05
C ILE A 222 4.42 13.09 -0.45
N HIS A 223 3.17 13.56 -0.52
CA HIS A 223 2.90 14.92 -0.96
C HIS A 223 3.12 15.95 0.13
N GLU A 224 2.91 15.60 1.41
CA GLU A 224 3.17 16.52 2.51
C GLU A 224 4.68 16.68 2.80
N GLU A 225 5.46 15.59 2.66
CA GLU A 225 6.94 15.67 2.77
C GLU A 225 7.56 16.56 1.70
N ASN A 226 6.93 16.70 0.54
CA ASN A 226 7.40 17.57 -0.55
C ASN A 226 6.97 19.04 -0.40
N ALA A 227 6.14 19.37 0.60
CA ALA A 227 5.65 20.73 0.84
C ALA A 227 6.45 21.49 1.95
N GLN A 228 7.40 20.83 2.59
CA GLN A 228 8.35 21.38 3.57
C GLN A 228 9.71 21.64 2.93
#